data_f096406889ab5fdf2ac0e332c9f033ce
#
_entry.id   f096406889ab5fdf2ac0e332c9f033ce
#
_cell.length_a   1.000
_cell.length_b   1.000
_cell.length_c   1.000
_cell.angle_alpha   90.00
_cell.angle_beta   90.00
_cell.angle_gamma   90.00
#
_symmetry.space_group_name_H-M   'P 1'
#
loop_
_entity.id
_entity.type
_entity.pdbx_description
1 polymer ?
#
loop_
_entity_poly.entity_id
_entity_poly.type
_entity_poly.pdbx_seq_one_letter_code
_entity_poly.pdbx_strand_id
1 'polypeptide(L)'
;MLSISKMVAQIDAFVWGPVMLVLLVGTGVLLTVRCNFLTWRNLPWALKKTLSKEARTKSRGTGDVSPFSALTTALAATIGTGNIVGVATAMVSGGAGALVWMWISACFGLSSKFSECMLAIKYREVNEKGEMSGGPMYTMKKGLKNKKLGAVLGWLFALFAVIASFGIGNMTQGNSIATSVHATFGVSVTMVGVVITVLALLIIIGGIKTISKVSSVVVPVMAIFYVAAGIIVILGNIHNLPAGISMIFKMAFSVKAVGGALCGNIVASMMNAARYGVARGCFSNEAGMGSAAITAAAATTDNPVRQAYINMTGTFWDTIVVCTITGLAIASSGVLGQIDPSTGQLYVGSALTIAAFSTVLGKAGGYLVTIGIALFAFSTILGWEYHGEKAFEYLMGTHKWSMIYRIIFSLIVYTGATQTLELVWNFSDIANALMAIPNLICMILMSGEIAKDVKEFQKIKS
;
A
#
# COMPACT_ATOMS: atom_id res chain seq x y z
N MET A 1 28.44 -5.73 11.60
CA MET A 1 27.23 -5.06 11.09
C MET A 1 27.23 -4.88 9.56
N LEU A 2 28.30 -4.38 8.94
CA LEU A 2 28.38 -4.24 7.45
C LEU A 2 28.10 -5.54 6.67
N SER A 3 28.44 -6.70 7.21
CA SER A 3 28.18 -8.00 6.59
C SER A 3 26.70 -8.38 6.63
N ILE A 4 26.00 -8.11 7.73
CA ILE A 4 24.56 -8.43 7.89
C ILE A 4 23.70 -7.55 7.00
N SER A 5 23.95 -6.24 6.98
CA SER A 5 23.20 -5.30 6.12
C SER A 5 23.36 -5.66 4.63
N LYS A 6 24.58 -6.00 4.18
CA LYS A 6 24.81 -6.45 2.79
C LYS A 6 24.08 -7.77 2.48
N MET A 7 24.08 -8.72 3.40
CA MET A 7 23.38 -9.98 3.21
C MET A 7 21.87 -9.78 3.10
N VAL A 8 21.29 -8.96 3.97
CA VAL A 8 19.86 -8.64 3.94
C VAL A 8 19.48 -7.92 2.65
N ALA A 9 20.30 -6.96 2.20
CA ALA A 9 20.08 -6.27 0.91
C ALA A 9 20.18 -7.22 -0.31
N GLN A 10 21.05 -8.24 -0.26
CA GLN A 10 21.12 -9.27 -1.32
C GLN A 10 19.89 -10.18 -1.32
N ILE A 11 19.40 -10.56 -0.14
CA ILE A 11 18.16 -11.34 0.00
C ILE A 11 16.97 -10.52 -0.52
N ASP A 12 16.86 -9.25 -0.15
CA ASP A 12 15.83 -8.35 -0.66
C ASP A 12 15.85 -8.25 -2.17
N ALA A 13 17.04 -8.02 -2.76
CA ALA A 13 17.22 -7.96 -4.21
C ALA A 13 16.86 -9.28 -4.92
N PHE A 14 17.08 -10.42 -4.29
CA PHE A 14 16.70 -11.74 -4.81
C PHE A 14 15.19 -11.94 -4.72
N VAL A 15 14.59 -11.64 -3.58
CA VAL A 15 13.15 -11.84 -3.33
C VAL A 15 12.30 -10.95 -4.23
N TRP A 16 12.68 -9.68 -4.42
CA TRP A 16 12.06 -8.76 -5.39
C TRP A 16 12.64 -8.87 -6.81
N GLY A 17 13.24 -10.01 -7.11
CA GLY A 17 13.75 -10.32 -8.43
C GLY A 17 12.65 -10.64 -9.45
N PRO A 18 13.04 -11.01 -10.69
CA PRO A 18 12.10 -11.25 -11.81
C PRO A 18 10.99 -12.26 -11.47
N VAL A 19 11.29 -13.27 -10.66
CA VAL A 19 10.30 -14.32 -10.28
C VAL A 19 9.13 -13.73 -9.53
N MET A 20 9.38 -12.86 -8.54
CA MET A 20 8.31 -12.19 -7.77
C MET A 20 7.51 -11.23 -8.65
N LEU A 21 8.18 -10.46 -9.51
CA LEU A 21 7.51 -9.53 -10.43
C LEU A 21 6.57 -10.28 -11.38
N VAL A 22 7.04 -11.40 -11.95
CA VAL A 22 6.21 -12.27 -12.80
C VAL A 22 5.05 -12.88 -12.00
N LEU A 23 5.29 -13.32 -10.79
CA LEU A 23 4.25 -13.90 -9.95
C LEU A 23 3.16 -12.87 -9.61
N LEU A 24 3.53 -11.65 -9.21
CA LEU A 24 2.59 -10.58 -8.88
C LEU A 24 1.78 -10.11 -10.09
N VAL A 25 2.46 -9.67 -11.13
CA VAL A 25 1.81 -9.14 -12.34
C VAL A 25 1.12 -10.27 -13.09
N GLY A 26 1.76 -11.44 -13.23
CA GLY A 26 1.21 -12.61 -13.90
C GLY A 26 -0.06 -13.14 -13.24
N THR A 27 -0.13 -13.17 -11.91
CA THR A 27 -1.38 -13.50 -11.20
C THR A 27 -2.48 -12.48 -11.50
N GLY A 28 -2.16 -11.18 -11.49
CA GLY A 28 -3.10 -10.13 -11.86
C GLY A 28 -3.62 -10.28 -13.29
N VAL A 29 -2.74 -10.56 -14.26
CA VAL A 29 -3.10 -10.85 -15.66
C VAL A 29 -4.00 -12.07 -15.75
N LEU A 30 -3.60 -13.19 -15.13
CA LEU A 30 -4.40 -14.43 -15.10
C LEU A 30 -5.82 -14.18 -14.57
N LEU A 31 -5.95 -13.49 -13.45
CA LEU A 31 -7.24 -13.18 -12.84
C LEU A 31 -8.06 -12.22 -13.71
N THR A 32 -7.42 -11.22 -14.32
CA THR A 32 -8.09 -10.30 -15.24
C THR A 32 -8.71 -11.04 -16.42
N VAL A 33 -7.94 -11.94 -17.05
CA VAL A 33 -8.39 -12.74 -18.20
C VAL A 33 -9.48 -13.75 -17.76
N ARG A 34 -9.27 -14.48 -16.66
CA ARG A 34 -10.24 -15.44 -16.14
C ARG A 34 -11.58 -14.80 -15.75
N CYS A 35 -11.55 -13.61 -15.19
CA CYS A 35 -12.72 -12.80 -14.90
C CYS A 35 -13.31 -12.09 -16.11
N ASN A 36 -12.81 -12.38 -17.33
CA ASN A 36 -13.30 -11.77 -18.58
C ASN A 36 -13.26 -10.21 -18.54
N PHE A 37 -12.21 -9.65 -17.95
CA PHE A 37 -12.04 -8.19 -17.77
C PHE A 37 -13.16 -7.51 -16.99
N LEU A 38 -14.00 -8.27 -16.28
CA LEU A 38 -15.13 -7.70 -15.52
C LEU A 38 -14.68 -6.78 -14.39
N THR A 39 -13.51 -7.00 -13.82
CA THR A 39 -12.90 -6.09 -12.82
C THR A 39 -12.65 -4.70 -13.42
N TRP A 40 -12.11 -4.61 -14.63
CA TRP A 40 -11.88 -3.35 -15.32
C TRP A 40 -13.18 -2.71 -15.83
N ARG A 41 -14.03 -3.53 -16.47
CA ARG A 41 -15.31 -3.05 -17.05
C ARG A 41 -16.26 -2.53 -15.98
N ASN A 42 -16.21 -3.07 -14.78
CA ASN A 42 -17.05 -2.65 -13.65
C ASN A 42 -16.39 -1.58 -12.77
N LEU A 43 -15.18 -1.11 -13.07
CA LEU A 43 -14.51 -0.07 -12.28
C LEU A 43 -15.35 1.22 -12.12
N PRO A 44 -15.98 1.77 -13.18
CA PRO A 44 -16.83 2.97 -13.02
C PRO A 44 -18.01 2.72 -12.09
N TRP A 45 -18.64 1.54 -12.17
CA TRP A 45 -19.70 1.14 -11.28
C TRP A 45 -19.21 1.00 -9.83
N ALA A 46 -18.03 0.38 -9.62
CA ALA A 46 -17.42 0.21 -8.32
C ALA A 46 -17.11 1.56 -7.66
N LEU A 47 -16.54 2.51 -8.40
CA LEU A 47 -16.28 3.88 -7.95
C LEU A 47 -17.57 4.59 -7.52
N LYS A 48 -18.64 4.49 -8.32
CA LYS A 48 -19.96 5.05 -7.97
C LYS A 48 -20.54 4.41 -6.71
N LYS A 49 -20.44 3.08 -6.58
CA LYS A 49 -20.91 2.37 -5.37
C LYS A 49 -20.12 2.73 -4.12
N THR A 50 -18.81 2.88 -4.22
CA THR A 50 -17.93 3.31 -3.12
C THR A 50 -18.38 4.65 -2.51
N LEU A 51 -18.82 5.60 -3.35
CA LEU A 51 -19.25 6.91 -2.92
C LEU A 51 -20.75 6.98 -2.53
N SER A 52 -21.49 5.88 -2.66
CA SER A 52 -22.93 5.83 -2.39
C SER A 52 -23.23 5.95 -0.88
N LYS A 53 -24.46 6.41 -0.56
CA LYS A 53 -24.97 6.38 0.83
C LYS A 53 -25.01 4.98 1.41
N GLU A 54 -25.35 3.97 0.57
CA GLU A 54 -25.40 2.56 0.95
C GLU A 54 -24.05 2.05 1.48
N ALA A 55 -22.93 2.43 0.84
CA ALA A 55 -21.60 2.03 1.29
C ALA A 55 -21.22 2.58 2.68
N ARG A 56 -21.84 3.68 3.11
CA ARG A 56 -21.58 4.33 4.41
C ARG A 56 -22.41 3.78 5.56
N THR A 57 -23.34 2.87 5.27
CA THR A 57 -24.26 2.28 6.25
C THR A 57 -23.99 0.77 6.41
N LYS A 58 -24.48 0.20 7.51
CA LYS A 58 -24.46 -1.26 7.75
C LYS A 58 -25.79 -1.91 7.33
N SER A 59 -26.33 -1.50 6.21
CA SER A 59 -27.73 -1.82 5.83
C SER A 59 -27.93 -3.24 5.29
N ARG A 60 -26.86 -3.93 4.86
CA ARG A 60 -26.98 -5.25 4.21
C ARG A 60 -25.99 -6.27 4.78
N GLY A 61 -26.49 -7.36 5.33
CA GLY A 61 -25.72 -8.50 5.78
C GLY A 61 -25.08 -8.30 7.16
N THR A 62 -24.03 -9.07 7.43
CA THR A 62 -23.29 -9.09 8.70
C THR A 62 -21.89 -8.52 8.53
N GLY A 63 -21.35 -7.92 9.58
CA GLY A 63 -20.00 -7.32 9.58
C GLY A 63 -19.81 -6.33 10.73
N ASP A 64 -18.59 -5.93 10.98
CA ASP A 64 -18.23 -5.05 12.08
C ASP A 64 -18.35 -3.57 11.72
N VAL A 65 -18.01 -3.24 10.47
CA VAL A 65 -17.91 -1.87 9.95
C VAL A 65 -18.66 -1.73 8.62
N SER A 66 -18.99 -0.49 8.22
CA SER A 66 -19.63 -0.26 6.92
C SER A 66 -18.70 -0.61 5.74
N PRO A 67 -19.25 -0.88 4.54
CA PRO A 67 -18.45 -1.10 3.33
C PRO A 67 -17.41 -0.02 3.07
N PHE A 68 -17.78 1.25 3.22
CA PHE A 68 -16.90 2.40 3.06
C PHE A 68 -15.82 2.44 4.14
N SER A 69 -16.19 2.18 5.41
CA SER A 69 -15.22 2.16 6.51
C SER A 69 -14.19 1.04 6.36
N ALA A 70 -14.59 -0.14 5.85
CA ALA A 70 -13.66 -1.22 5.53
C ALA A 70 -12.69 -0.83 4.41
N LEU A 71 -13.18 -0.16 3.35
CA LEU A 71 -12.31 0.37 2.29
C LEU A 71 -11.36 1.44 2.82
N THR A 72 -11.85 2.41 3.58
CA THR A 72 -10.98 3.49 4.09
C THR A 72 -9.97 2.99 5.12
N THR A 73 -10.27 1.93 5.86
CA THR A 73 -9.28 1.27 6.73
C THR A 73 -8.23 0.53 5.90
N ALA A 74 -8.63 -0.13 4.81
CA ALA A 74 -7.67 -0.70 3.86
C ALA A 74 -6.82 0.39 3.20
N LEU A 75 -7.42 1.52 2.80
CA LEU A 75 -6.71 2.68 2.26
C LEU A 75 -5.81 3.35 3.30
N ALA A 76 -6.18 3.36 4.58
CA ALA A 76 -5.31 3.83 5.64
C ALA A 76 -3.99 3.03 5.68
N ALA A 77 -4.07 1.71 5.52
CA ALA A 77 -2.89 0.84 5.47
C ALA A 77 -2.05 1.07 4.21
N THR A 78 -2.68 1.34 3.06
CA THR A 78 -2.01 1.42 1.75
C THR A 78 -1.54 2.83 1.39
N ILE A 79 -2.37 3.87 1.62
CA ILE A 79 -1.96 5.26 1.38
C ILE A 79 -1.03 5.71 2.51
N GLY A 80 0.25 5.50 2.32
CA GLY A 80 1.31 5.71 3.30
C GLY A 80 2.53 6.40 2.69
N THR A 81 3.69 6.10 3.26
CA THR A 81 4.98 6.58 2.73
C THR A 81 5.23 6.11 1.29
N GLY A 82 4.62 4.98 0.87
CA GLY A 82 4.71 4.44 -0.48
C GLY A 82 4.33 5.44 -1.57
N ASN A 83 3.27 6.22 -1.34
CA ASN A 83 2.73 7.17 -2.31
C ASN A 83 3.58 8.44 -2.47
N ILE A 84 4.40 8.78 -1.51
CA ILE A 84 5.25 9.98 -1.49
C ILE A 84 6.71 9.60 -1.64
N VAL A 85 7.24 8.90 -0.63
CA VAL A 85 8.65 8.48 -0.57
C VAL A 85 8.94 7.34 -1.54
N GLY A 86 8.01 6.35 -1.63
CA GLY A 86 8.15 5.19 -2.51
C GLY A 86 8.16 5.55 -3.99
N VAL A 87 7.27 6.45 -4.44
CA VAL A 87 7.26 6.97 -5.82
C VAL A 87 8.56 7.69 -6.15
N ALA A 88 9.01 8.58 -5.27
CA ALA A 88 10.27 9.30 -5.45
C ALA A 88 11.46 8.33 -5.55
N THR A 89 11.52 7.32 -4.66
CA THR A 89 12.56 6.28 -4.69
C THR A 89 12.51 5.47 -5.99
N ALA A 90 11.31 5.07 -6.45
CA ALA A 90 11.14 4.35 -7.70
C ALA A 90 11.67 5.15 -8.90
N MET A 91 11.37 6.46 -8.94
CA MET A 91 11.81 7.35 -10.03
C MET A 91 13.32 7.62 -10.01
N VAL A 92 13.96 7.61 -8.85
CA VAL A 92 15.43 7.74 -8.76
C VAL A 92 16.10 6.43 -9.20
N SER A 93 15.66 5.29 -8.68
CA SER A 93 16.32 4.00 -8.89
C SER A 93 15.98 3.36 -10.26
N GLY A 94 14.75 3.56 -10.73
CA GLY A 94 14.24 3.02 -12.00
C GLY A 94 14.13 4.03 -13.14
N GLY A 95 14.45 5.31 -12.87
CA GLY A 95 14.16 6.41 -13.77
C GLY A 95 12.69 6.82 -13.75
N ALA A 96 12.35 7.94 -14.40
CA ALA A 96 10.97 8.43 -14.50
C ALA A 96 9.98 7.38 -15.02
N GLY A 97 10.45 6.45 -15.86
CA GLY A 97 9.68 5.36 -16.44
C GLY A 97 9.12 4.35 -15.42
N ALA A 98 9.64 4.31 -14.20
CA ALA A 98 9.09 3.49 -13.12
C ALA A 98 7.60 3.78 -12.87
N LEU A 99 7.15 5.01 -13.09
CA LEU A 99 5.75 5.40 -12.94
C LEU A 99 4.82 4.64 -13.90
N VAL A 100 5.22 4.40 -15.14
CA VAL A 100 4.43 3.58 -16.10
C VAL A 100 4.27 2.15 -15.59
N TRP A 101 5.33 1.56 -15.06
CA TRP A 101 5.28 0.21 -14.51
C TRP A 101 4.49 0.12 -13.21
N MET A 102 4.43 1.20 -12.42
CA MET A 102 3.46 1.31 -11.31
C MET A 102 2.02 1.27 -11.84
N TRP A 103 1.70 2.00 -12.92
CA TRP A 103 0.36 1.96 -13.53
C TRP A 103 0.01 0.57 -14.07
N ILE A 104 0.94 -0.07 -14.78
CA ILE A 104 0.74 -1.42 -15.31
C ILE A 104 0.46 -2.41 -14.17
N SER A 105 1.27 -2.37 -13.11
CA SER A 105 1.06 -3.24 -11.95
C SER A 105 -0.27 -2.97 -11.25
N ALA A 106 -0.68 -1.71 -11.13
CA ALA A 106 -1.96 -1.32 -10.53
C ALA A 106 -3.16 -1.76 -11.38
N CYS A 107 -3.09 -1.61 -12.71
CA CYS A 107 -4.16 -2.06 -13.62
C CYS A 107 -4.46 -3.56 -13.44
N PHE A 108 -3.43 -4.41 -13.43
CA PHE A 108 -3.60 -5.84 -13.15
C PHE A 108 -3.84 -6.13 -11.68
N GLY A 109 -3.27 -5.31 -10.80
CA GLY A 109 -3.48 -5.32 -9.36
C GLY A 109 -4.95 -5.12 -8.94
N LEU A 110 -5.78 -4.41 -9.73
CA LEU A 110 -7.22 -4.32 -9.51
C LEU A 110 -7.86 -5.71 -9.39
N SER A 111 -7.50 -6.63 -10.28
CA SER A 111 -8.05 -7.99 -10.27
C SER A 111 -7.51 -8.82 -9.12
N SER A 112 -6.25 -8.65 -8.73
CA SER A 112 -5.67 -9.29 -7.54
C SER A 112 -6.37 -8.80 -6.27
N LYS A 113 -6.47 -7.47 -6.09
CA LYS A 113 -7.15 -6.84 -4.95
C LYS A 113 -8.62 -7.27 -4.84
N PHE A 114 -9.34 -7.29 -5.97
CA PHE A 114 -10.69 -7.81 -6.04
C PHE A 114 -10.77 -9.25 -5.53
N SER A 115 -9.90 -10.11 -6.05
CA SER A 115 -9.94 -11.56 -5.80
C SER A 115 -9.62 -11.91 -4.36
N GLU A 116 -8.56 -11.31 -3.78
CA GLU A 116 -8.17 -11.54 -2.40
C GLU A 116 -9.25 -11.05 -1.42
N CYS A 117 -9.87 -9.89 -1.68
CA CYS A 117 -10.96 -9.36 -0.86
C CYS A 117 -12.23 -10.22 -0.96
N MET A 118 -12.59 -10.66 -2.17
CA MET A 118 -13.76 -11.52 -2.37
C MET A 118 -13.62 -12.84 -1.60
N LEU A 119 -12.48 -13.49 -1.74
CA LEU A 119 -12.22 -14.76 -1.06
C LEU A 119 -12.19 -14.59 0.46
N ALA A 120 -11.56 -13.52 0.96
CA ALA A 120 -11.48 -13.25 2.39
C ALA A 120 -12.87 -13.05 3.04
N ILE A 121 -13.80 -12.40 2.35
CA ILE A 121 -15.18 -12.22 2.80
C ILE A 121 -15.95 -13.54 2.72
N LYS A 122 -15.76 -14.30 1.65
CA LYS A 122 -16.46 -15.58 1.43
C LYS A 122 -16.10 -16.63 2.50
N TYR A 123 -14.84 -16.65 2.92
CA TYR A 123 -14.30 -17.65 3.86
C TYR A 123 -14.09 -17.14 5.29
N ARG A 124 -14.56 -15.91 5.59
CA ARG A 124 -14.49 -15.36 6.94
C ARG A 124 -15.28 -16.17 7.96
N GLU A 125 -14.97 -15.93 9.22
CA GLU A 125 -15.69 -16.51 10.37
C GLU A 125 -15.92 -15.45 11.45
N VAL A 126 -16.72 -15.79 12.43
CA VAL A 126 -16.95 -14.96 13.62
C VAL A 126 -16.07 -15.50 14.74
N ASN A 127 -15.30 -14.65 15.39
CA ASN A 127 -14.47 -15.04 16.51
C ASN A 127 -15.25 -15.11 17.82
N GLU A 128 -14.58 -15.47 18.91
CA GLU A 128 -15.16 -15.59 20.26
C GLU A 128 -15.79 -14.28 20.79
N LYS A 129 -15.39 -13.14 20.25
CA LYS A 129 -15.98 -11.82 20.59
C LYS A 129 -17.19 -11.42 19.74
N GLY A 130 -17.55 -12.23 18.75
CA GLY A 130 -18.55 -11.89 17.77
C GLY A 130 -18.06 -10.93 16.67
N GLU A 131 -16.74 -10.73 16.55
CA GLU A 131 -16.12 -9.93 15.49
C GLU A 131 -15.80 -10.79 14.28
N MET A 132 -15.81 -10.19 13.08
CA MET A 132 -15.40 -10.85 11.86
C MET A 132 -13.89 -11.10 11.84
N SER A 133 -13.51 -12.32 11.55
CA SER A 133 -12.13 -12.75 11.32
C SER A 133 -12.03 -13.39 9.94
N GLY A 134 -11.20 -12.81 9.08
CA GLY A 134 -11.02 -13.26 7.71
C GLY A 134 -9.69 -12.77 7.15
N GLY A 135 -9.45 -13.14 5.90
CA GLY A 135 -8.21 -12.85 5.21
C GLY A 135 -7.66 -14.08 4.52
N PRO A 136 -6.50 -13.96 3.85
CA PRO A 136 -5.91 -15.05 3.09
C PRO A 136 -5.68 -16.32 3.92
N MET A 137 -5.29 -16.22 5.19
CA MET A 137 -5.08 -17.37 6.08
C MET A 137 -6.34 -18.21 6.25
N TYR A 138 -7.51 -17.60 6.42
CA TYR A 138 -8.79 -18.29 6.50
C TYR A 138 -9.22 -18.84 5.14
N THR A 139 -9.00 -18.08 4.08
CA THR A 139 -9.27 -18.52 2.70
C THR A 139 -8.49 -19.77 2.36
N MET A 140 -7.19 -19.82 2.65
CA MET A 140 -6.33 -20.97 2.37
C MET A 140 -6.78 -22.20 3.18
N LYS A 141 -7.00 -22.03 4.49
CA LYS A 141 -7.40 -23.10 5.39
C LYS A 141 -8.74 -23.73 4.98
N LYS A 142 -9.73 -22.89 4.61
CA LYS A 142 -11.09 -23.34 4.32
C LYS A 142 -11.34 -23.61 2.84
N GLY A 143 -10.81 -22.78 1.94
CA GLY A 143 -11.12 -22.78 0.52
C GLY A 143 -10.32 -23.78 -0.30
N LEU A 144 -9.05 -24.01 0.03
CA LEU A 144 -8.22 -24.92 -0.76
C LEU A 144 -8.70 -26.39 -0.63
N LYS A 145 -8.71 -27.11 -1.76
CA LYS A 145 -9.09 -28.54 -1.80
C LYS A 145 -8.16 -29.38 -0.93
N ASN A 146 -6.86 -29.17 -1.03
CA ASN A 146 -5.88 -29.82 -0.18
C ASN A 146 -5.79 -29.09 1.17
N LYS A 147 -6.46 -29.64 2.19
CA LYS A 147 -6.54 -29.02 3.52
C LYS A 147 -5.20 -28.91 4.23
N LYS A 148 -4.27 -29.85 4.03
CA LYS A 148 -2.92 -29.79 4.60
C LYS A 148 -2.13 -28.63 4.00
N LEU A 149 -2.14 -28.52 2.67
CA LEU A 149 -1.51 -27.38 1.97
C LEU A 149 -2.13 -26.06 2.42
N GLY A 150 -3.47 -25.99 2.50
CA GLY A 150 -4.20 -24.81 2.96
C GLY A 150 -3.82 -24.37 4.38
N ALA A 151 -3.69 -25.31 5.29
CA ALA A 151 -3.27 -25.04 6.66
C ALA A 151 -1.83 -24.49 6.73
N VAL A 152 -0.88 -25.08 5.98
CA VAL A 152 0.52 -24.64 5.93
C VAL A 152 0.62 -23.25 5.31
N LEU A 153 0.01 -23.02 4.15
CA LEU A 153 0.04 -21.72 3.48
C LEU A 153 -0.64 -20.64 4.34
N GLY A 154 -1.75 -20.95 4.99
CA GLY A 154 -2.45 -20.01 5.88
C GLY A 154 -1.61 -19.64 7.11
N TRP A 155 -0.91 -20.61 7.69
CA TRP A 155 -0.01 -20.37 8.82
C TRP A 155 1.19 -19.51 8.40
N LEU A 156 1.84 -19.84 7.26
CA LEU A 156 2.96 -19.05 6.72
C LEU A 156 2.53 -17.62 6.39
N PHE A 157 1.37 -17.45 5.75
CA PHE A 157 0.85 -16.11 5.48
C PHE A 157 0.67 -15.32 6.78
N ALA A 158 0.03 -15.90 7.78
CA ALA A 158 -0.21 -15.21 9.05
C ALA A 158 1.08 -14.86 9.78
N LEU A 159 2.08 -15.77 9.79
CA LEU A 159 3.40 -15.51 10.36
C LEU A 159 4.07 -14.31 9.68
N PHE A 160 4.14 -14.32 8.35
CA PHE A 160 4.76 -13.24 7.59
C PHE A 160 3.97 -11.92 7.68
N ALA A 161 2.65 -11.98 7.79
CA ALA A 161 1.81 -10.79 8.01
C ALA A 161 2.07 -10.14 9.36
N VAL A 162 2.25 -10.93 10.44
CA VAL A 162 2.66 -10.40 11.75
C VAL A 162 4.04 -9.75 11.67
N ILE A 163 5.01 -10.38 11.03
CA ILE A 163 6.37 -9.83 10.90
C ILE A 163 6.33 -8.54 10.05
N ALA A 164 5.63 -8.57 8.91
CA ALA A 164 5.48 -7.42 8.02
C ALA A 164 4.81 -6.23 8.72
N SER A 165 3.84 -6.49 9.60
CA SER A 165 3.12 -5.43 10.31
C SER A 165 4.05 -4.60 11.20
N PHE A 166 5.02 -5.20 11.87
CA PHE A 166 6.03 -4.48 12.64
C PHE A 166 7.06 -3.74 11.76
N GLY A 167 7.34 -4.24 10.57
CA GLY A 167 8.25 -3.60 9.62
C GLY A 167 7.57 -2.47 8.85
N ILE A 168 6.93 -2.82 7.74
CA ILE A 168 6.31 -1.87 6.78
C ILE A 168 5.18 -1.05 7.40
N GLY A 169 4.37 -1.69 8.24
CA GLY A 169 3.20 -1.07 8.85
C GLY A 169 3.49 -0.21 10.08
N ASN A 170 4.68 -0.32 10.67
CA ASN A 170 5.01 0.31 11.95
C ASN A 170 6.32 1.10 11.88
N MET A 171 7.46 0.39 11.96
CA MET A 171 8.77 1.04 12.13
C MET A 171 9.14 1.96 10.97
N THR A 172 8.89 1.55 9.72
CA THR A 172 9.20 2.38 8.55
C THR A 172 8.33 3.64 8.51
N GLN A 173 7.08 3.54 8.95
CA GLN A 173 6.16 4.68 9.02
C GLN A 173 6.56 5.64 10.14
N GLY A 174 6.80 5.12 11.34
CA GLY A 174 7.26 5.90 12.50
C GLY A 174 8.53 6.69 12.20
N ASN A 175 9.50 6.05 11.55
CA ASN A 175 10.72 6.73 11.15
C ASN A 175 10.48 7.80 10.08
N SER A 176 9.71 7.50 9.05
CA SER A 176 9.42 8.48 7.98
C SER A 176 8.75 9.73 8.53
N ILE A 177 7.85 9.59 9.52
CA ILE A 177 7.27 10.74 10.23
C ILE A 177 8.36 11.50 10.98
N ALA A 178 9.11 10.80 11.84
CA ALA A 178 10.07 11.45 12.74
C ALA A 178 11.18 12.17 11.98
N THR A 179 11.74 11.53 10.95
CA THR A 179 12.81 12.13 10.13
C THR A 179 12.32 13.31 9.29
N SER A 180 11.13 13.21 8.68
CA SER A 180 10.56 14.30 7.89
C SER A 180 10.18 15.50 8.76
N VAL A 181 9.59 15.28 9.93
CA VAL A 181 9.24 16.36 10.88
C VAL A 181 10.50 16.99 11.46
N HIS A 182 11.52 16.20 11.79
CA HIS A 182 12.81 16.72 12.24
C HIS A 182 13.48 17.61 11.16
N ALA A 183 13.56 17.13 9.94
CA ALA A 183 14.18 17.85 8.84
C ALA A 183 13.45 19.16 8.49
N THR A 184 12.12 19.19 8.61
CA THR A 184 11.31 20.36 8.20
C THR A 184 11.10 21.36 9.34
N PHE A 185 10.89 20.88 10.57
CA PHE A 185 10.48 21.72 11.71
C PHE A 185 11.52 21.78 12.83
N GLY A 186 12.61 21.01 12.76
CA GLY A 186 13.65 20.94 13.80
C GLY A 186 13.21 20.25 15.10
N VAL A 187 12.04 19.62 15.12
CA VAL A 187 11.54 18.88 16.31
C VAL A 187 12.34 17.59 16.49
N SER A 188 12.72 17.27 17.73
CA SER A 188 13.52 16.06 17.98
C SER A 188 12.75 14.79 17.60
N VAL A 189 13.44 13.81 16.99
CA VAL A 189 12.85 12.51 16.62
C VAL A 189 12.26 11.77 17.81
N THR A 190 12.87 11.92 19.00
CA THR A 190 12.37 11.36 20.26
C THR A 190 11.00 11.94 20.63
N MET A 191 10.84 13.27 20.57
CA MET A 191 9.56 13.91 20.88
C MET A 191 8.48 13.48 19.89
N VAL A 192 8.79 13.47 18.59
CA VAL A 192 7.87 12.99 17.56
C VAL A 192 7.49 11.54 17.82
N GLY A 193 8.47 10.68 18.12
CA GLY A 193 8.26 9.26 18.44
C GLY A 193 7.31 9.06 19.61
N VAL A 194 7.47 9.81 20.71
CA VAL A 194 6.56 9.75 21.85
C VAL A 194 5.14 10.17 21.46
N VAL A 195 5.00 11.29 20.75
CA VAL A 195 3.68 11.83 20.36
C VAL A 195 2.93 10.82 19.48
N ILE A 196 3.56 10.30 18.41
CA ILE A 196 2.89 9.36 17.51
C ILE A 196 2.57 8.02 18.20
N THR A 197 3.42 7.56 19.11
CA THR A 197 3.19 6.34 19.91
C THR A 197 1.96 6.50 20.80
N VAL A 198 1.86 7.59 21.53
CA VAL A 198 0.70 7.87 22.40
C VAL A 198 -0.59 7.99 21.58
N LEU A 199 -0.57 8.74 20.47
CA LEU A 199 -1.71 8.89 19.58
C LEU A 199 -2.14 7.54 18.98
N ALA A 200 -1.18 6.74 18.53
CA ALA A 200 -1.45 5.41 18.00
C ALA A 200 -2.10 4.52 19.06
N LEU A 201 -1.53 4.47 20.26
CA LEU A 201 -2.06 3.66 21.38
C LEU A 201 -3.51 4.03 21.72
N LEU A 202 -3.81 5.33 21.82
CA LEU A 202 -5.16 5.81 22.14
C LEU A 202 -6.22 5.37 21.12
N ILE A 203 -5.85 5.31 19.84
CA ILE A 203 -6.78 4.89 18.77
C ILE A 203 -6.87 3.37 18.69
N ILE A 204 -5.71 2.70 18.75
CA ILE A 204 -5.58 1.26 18.57
C ILE A 204 -6.28 0.45 19.66
N ILE A 205 -6.28 0.92 20.92
CA ILE A 205 -6.98 0.26 22.03
C ILE A 205 -8.46 0.02 21.71
N GLY A 206 -9.10 0.92 20.97
CA GLY A 206 -10.50 0.78 20.56
C GLY A 206 -10.77 -0.23 19.43
N GLY A 207 -9.72 -0.83 18.86
CA GLY A 207 -9.79 -1.84 17.79
C GLY A 207 -10.43 -1.33 16.51
N ILE A 208 -10.89 -2.27 15.66
CA ILE A 208 -11.40 -1.96 14.30
C ILE A 208 -12.46 -0.86 14.25
N LYS A 209 -13.32 -0.76 15.26
CA LYS A 209 -14.39 0.24 15.29
C LYS A 209 -13.83 1.65 15.41
N THR A 210 -12.82 1.86 16.24
CA THR A 210 -12.17 3.16 16.42
C THR A 210 -11.26 3.47 15.24
N ILE A 211 -10.44 2.51 14.84
CA ILE A 211 -9.55 2.63 13.68
C ILE A 211 -10.35 3.01 12.43
N SER A 212 -11.44 2.29 12.14
CA SER A 212 -12.26 2.56 10.95
C SER A 212 -13.00 3.89 11.01
N LYS A 213 -13.41 4.34 12.20
CA LYS A 213 -14.03 5.67 12.41
C LYS A 213 -13.02 6.77 12.10
N VAL A 214 -11.79 6.67 12.59
CA VAL A 214 -10.73 7.63 12.30
C VAL A 214 -10.37 7.59 10.82
N SER A 215 -10.12 6.42 10.26
CA SER A 215 -9.74 6.23 8.85
C SER A 215 -10.80 6.74 7.88
N SER A 216 -12.09 6.59 8.20
CA SER A 216 -13.19 7.05 7.33
C SER A 216 -13.25 8.58 7.17
N VAL A 217 -12.59 9.32 8.06
CA VAL A 217 -12.49 10.78 7.99
C VAL A 217 -11.10 11.20 7.51
N VAL A 218 -10.06 10.67 8.14
CA VAL A 218 -8.65 11.09 7.88
C VAL A 218 -8.23 10.76 6.45
N VAL A 219 -8.54 9.54 5.96
CA VAL A 219 -8.06 9.11 4.64
C VAL A 219 -8.61 9.95 3.49
N PRO A 220 -9.92 10.22 3.37
CA PRO A 220 -10.41 11.11 2.32
C PRO A 220 -9.85 12.53 2.44
N VAL A 221 -9.76 13.08 3.66
CA VAL A 221 -9.25 14.45 3.89
C VAL A 221 -7.79 14.56 3.48
N MET A 222 -6.93 13.63 3.94
CA MET A 222 -5.51 13.66 3.59
C MET A 222 -5.26 13.45 2.09
N ALA A 223 -6.04 12.57 1.44
CA ALA A 223 -5.92 12.30 0.01
C ALA A 223 -6.31 13.55 -0.80
N ILE A 224 -7.44 14.19 -0.49
CA ILE A 224 -7.89 15.42 -1.16
C ILE A 224 -6.87 16.54 -0.97
N PHE A 225 -6.38 16.73 0.26
CA PHE A 225 -5.36 17.73 0.59
C PHE A 225 -4.09 17.54 -0.23
N TYR A 226 -3.56 16.32 -0.26
CA TYR A 226 -2.32 16.02 -0.99
C TYR A 226 -2.48 16.12 -2.51
N VAL A 227 -3.59 15.58 -3.05
CA VAL A 227 -3.90 15.65 -4.48
C VAL A 227 -4.07 17.12 -4.93
N ALA A 228 -4.77 17.94 -4.14
CA ALA A 228 -4.94 19.36 -4.45
C ALA A 228 -3.58 20.09 -4.48
N ALA A 229 -2.73 19.87 -3.49
CA ALA A 229 -1.38 20.44 -3.46
C ALA A 229 -0.53 19.99 -4.66
N GLY A 230 -0.58 18.70 -5.01
CA GLY A 230 0.14 18.16 -6.16
C GLY A 230 -0.36 18.72 -7.49
N ILE A 231 -1.67 18.91 -7.66
CA ILE A 231 -2.25 19.57 -8.84
C ILE A 231 -1.74 21.01 -8.97
N ILE A 232 -1.66 21.76 -7.89
CA ILE A 232 -1.10 23.12 -7.90
C ILE A 232 0.37 23.09 -8.38
N VAL A 233 1.17 22.13 -7.91
CA VAL A 233 2.57 22.00 -8.33
C VAL A 233 2.67 21.64 -9.82
N ILE A 234 1.84 20.71 -10.31
CA ILE A 234 1.80 20.31 -11.72
C ILE A 234 1.39 21.51 -12.61
N LEU A 235 0.36 22.25 -12.21
CA LEU A 235 -0.09 23.43 -12.94
C LEU A 235 0.94 24.57 -12.92
N GLY A 236 1.65 24.77 -11.80
CA GLY A 236 2.75 25.75 -11.72
C GLY A 236 3.94 25.39 -12.61
N ASN A 237 4.15 24.11 -12.88
CA ASN A 237 5.18 23.57 -13.78
C ASN A 237 4.63 23.12 -15.14
N ILE A 238 3.49 23.67 -15.58
CA ILE A 238 2.74 23.20 -16.76
C ILE A 238 3.59 23.20 -18.05
N HIS A 239 4.50 24.16 -18.19
CA HIS A 239 5.40 24.25 -19.35
C HIS A 239 6.37 23.06 -19.46
N ASN A 240 6.77 22.47 -18.34
CA ASN A 240 7.64 21.28 -18.29
C ASN A 240 6.86 19.97 -18.36
N LEU A 241 5.54 20.00 -18.14
CA LEU A 241 4.72 18.78 -18.05
C LEU A 241 4.78 17.91 -19.33
N PRO A 242 4.69 18.46 -20.56
CA PRO A 242 4.81 17.63 -21.77
C PRO A 242 6.16 16.92 -21.89
N ALA A 243 7.25 17.61 -21.54
CA ALA A 243 8.59 17.03 -21.53
C ALA A 243 8.72 15.94 -20.44
N GLY A 244 8.16 16.18 -19.24
CA GLY A 244 8.10 15.21 -18.15
C GLY A 244 7.34 13.95 -18.53
N ILE A 245 6.16 14.09 -19.15
CA ILE A 245 5.37 12.94 -19.64
C ILE A 245 6.14 12.18 -20.72
N SER A 246 6.71 12.88 -21.71
CA SER A 246 7.52 12.25 -22.76
C SER A 246 8.65 11.42 -22.16
N MET A 247 9.32 11.95 -21.15
CA MET A 247 10.43 11.27 -20.46
C MET A 247 9.96 10.04 -19.68
N ILE A 248 8.83 10.11 -18.99
CA ILE A 248 8.23 8.96 -18.31
C ILE A 248 8.06 7.80 -19.28
N PHE A 249 7.46 8.02 -20.46
CA PHE A 249 7.25 6.96 -21.44
C PHE A 249 8.56 6.51 -22.10
N LYS A 250 9.49 7.42 -22.45
CA LYS A 250 10.78 7.05 -23.03
C LYS A 250 11.61 6.17 -22.09
N MET A 251 11.68 6.55 -20.80
CA MET A 251 12.44 5.76 -19.82
C MET A 251 11.78 4.43 -19.46
N ALA A 252 10.46 4.31 -19.63
CA ALA A 252 9.74 3.09 -19.32
C ALA A 252 10.10 1.92 -20.27
N PHE A 253 10.40 2.22 -21.54
CA PHE A 253 10.53 1.21 -22.59
C PHE A 253 11.89 1.24 -23.30
N SER A 254 12.82 2.09 -22.90
CA SER A 254 14.16 2.15 -23.48
C SER A 254 15.09 1.12 -22.85
N VAL A 255 15.90 0.48 -23.68
CA VAL A 255 16.93 -0.46 -23.20
C VAL A 255 17.94 0.27 -22.30
N LYS A 256 18.31 1.48 -22.68
CA LYS A 256 19.12 2.40 -21.87
C LYS A 256 18.70 3.83 -22.19
N ALA A 257 18.33 4.57 -21.18
CA ALA A 257 18.01 6.00 -21.30
C ALA A 257 18.80 6.79 -20.28
N VAL A 258 19.41 7.90 -20.71
CA VAL A 258 20.07 8.86 -19.84
C VAL A 258 19.12 10.03 -19.63
N GLY A 259 18.96 10.49 -18.40
CA GLY A 259 18.15 11.66 -18.10
C GLY A 259 18.62 12.88 -18.87
N GLY A 260 17.69 13.60 -19.49
CA GLY A 260 17.93 14.90 -20.07
C GLY A 260 17.84 16.02 -19.01
N ALA A 261 17.63 17.26 -19.46
CA ALA A 261 17.56 18.46 -18.60
C ALA A 261 16.61 18.33 -17.38
N LEU A 262 15.58 17.48 -17.44
CA LEU A 262 14.63 17.26 -16.33
C LEU A 262 14.98 16.09 -15.40
N CYS A 263 15.93 15.22 -15.75
CA CYS A 263 16.32 14.05 -14.96
C CYS A 263 17.82 13.99 -14.61
N GLY A 264 18.59 15.02 -14.94
CA GLY A 264 20.00 15.11 -14.56
C GLY A 264 20.80 13.83 -14.88
N ASN A 265 21.47 13.28 -13.89
CA ASN A 265 22.39 12.15 -14.01
C ASN A 265 21.73 10.77 -13.90
N ILE A 266 20.41 10.66 -13.95
CA ILE A 266 19.73 9.37 -13.82
C ILE A 266 19.87 8.57 -15.11
N VAL A 267 20.42 7.35 -14.99
CA VAL A 267 20.48 6.34 -16.05
C VAL A 267 19.44 5.28 -15.77
N ALA A 268 18.49 5.12 -16.68
CA ALA A 268 17.41 4.15 -16.56
C ALA A 268 17.52 3.05 -17.62
N SER A 269 17.00 1.89 -17.31
CA SER A 269 16.72 0.81 -18.26
C SER A 269 15.29 0.32 -18.02
N MET A 270 14.66 -0.22 -19.07
CA MET A 270 13.33 -0.82 -18.97
C MET A 270 13.26 -1.86 -17.84
N MET A 271 14.31 -2.65 -17.64
CA MET A 271 14.37 -3.66 -16.57
C MET A 271 14.34 -3.00 -15.18
N ASN A 272 15.12 -1.94 -14.98
CA ASN A 272 15.12 -1.21 -13.71
C ASN A 272 13.80 -0.47 -13.49
N ALA A 273 13.26 0.18 -14.54
CA ALA A 273 11.98 0.82 -14.49
C ALA A 273 10.87 -0.16 -14.09
N ALA A 274 10.84 -1.35 -14.72
CA ALA A 274 9.89 -2.41 -14.40
C ALA A 274 10.07 -2.92 -12.96
N ARG A 275 11.31 -3.24 -12.57
CA ARG A 275 11.60 -3.74 -11.22
C ARG A 275 11.15 -2.78 -10.14
N TYR A 276 11.64 -1.56 -10.18
CA TYR A 276 11.34 -0.57 -9.15
C TYR A 276 9.89 -0.08 -9.25
N GLY A 277 9.35 0.08 -10.45
CA GLY A 277 7.96 0.47 -10.65
C GLY A 277 6.97 -0.55 -10.10
N VAL A 278 7.12 -1.83 -10.45
CA VAL A 278 6.24 -2.90 -9.94
C VAL A 278 6.42 -3.08 -8.43
N ALA A 279 7.68 -3.15 -7.94
CA ALA A 279 7.95 -3.36 -6.52
C ALA A 279 7.36 -2.22 -5.66
N ARG A 280 7.62 -0.96 -6.02
CA ARG A 280 7.09 0.19 -5.26
C ARG A 280 5.60 0.44 -5.52
N GLY A 281 5.06 0.07 -6.68
CA GLY A 281 3.63 0.05 -6.95
C GLY A 281 2.90 -0.94 -6.05
N CYS A 282 3.37 -2.19 -5.98
CA CYS A 282 2.81 -3.20 -5.08
C CYS A 282 3.01 -2.86 -3.60
N PHE A 283 4.16 -2.27 -3.23
CA PHE A 283 4.39 -1.77 -1.88
C PHE A 283 3.36 -0.69 -1.48
N SER A 284 2.97 0.18 -2.41
CA SER A 284 1.99 1.24 -2.18
C SER A 284 0.58 0.68 -2.08
N ASN A 285 0.08 0.02 -3.14
CA ASN A 285 -1.32 -0.41 -3.21
C ASN A 285 -1.62 -1.78 -2.59
N GLU A 286 -0.58 -2.56 -2.24
CA GLU A 286 -0.68 -3.89 -1.62
C GLU A 286 -1.53 -4.91 -2.41
N ALA A 287 -1.72 -4.73 -3.70
CA ALA A 287 -2.51 -5.66 -4.52
C ALA A 287 -1.78 -6.99 -4.72
N GLY A 288 -2.42 -8.09 -4.33
CA GLY A 288 -1.83 -9.43 -4.35
C GLY A 288 -1.06 -9.79 -3.09
N MET A 289 -0.91 -8.87 -2.14
CA MET A 289 -0.23 -9.11 -0.86
C MET A 289 -1.15 -9.73 0.19
N GLY A 290 -2.46 -9.58 0.05
CA GLY A 290 -3.45 -10.17 0.94
C GLY A 290 -3.79 -9.36 2.19
N SER A 291 -3.02 -8.32 2.51
CA SER A 291 -3.21 -7.49 3.70
C SER A 291 -4.58 -6.80 3.73
N ALA A 292 -4.94 -6.07 2.68
CA ALA A 292 -6.22 -5.39 2.58
C ALA A 292 -7.45 -6.32 2.58
N ALA A 293 -7.26 -7.59 2.27
CA ALA A 293 -8.30 -8.61 2.35
C ALA A 293 -8.75 -8.85 3.81
N ILE A 294 -7.85 -8.63 4.78
CA ILE A 294 -8.15 -8.75 6.21
C ILE A 294 -9.16 -7.69 6.65
N THR A 295 -8.97 -6.43 6.25
CA THR A 295 -9.95 -5.35 6.53
C THR A 295 -11.23 -5.52 5.73
N ALA A 296 -11.16 -6.01 4.49
CA ALA A 296 -12.34 -6.29 3.69
C ALA A 296 -13.28 -7.30 4.35
N ALA A 297 -12.72 -8.28 5.06
CA ALA A 297 -13.50 -9.29 5.78
C ALA A 297 -14.35 -8.71 6.92
N ALA A 298 -13.98 -7.55 7.49
CA ALA A 298 -14.77 -6.88 8.53
C ALA A 298 -15.99 -6.12 7.98
N ALA A 299 -16.11 -5.95 6.66
CA ALA A 299 -17.20 -5.18 6.05
C ALA A 299 -18.57 -5.84 6.25
N THR A 300 -19.58 -5.03 6.56
CA THR A 300 -20.98 -5.44 6.56
C THR A 300 -21.45 -5.64 5.13
N THR A 301 -21.67 -6.89 4.74
CA THR A 301 -22.11 -7.24 3.38
C THR A 301 -22.86 -8.57 3.35
N ASP A 302 -23.81 -8.65 2.44
CA ASP A 302 -24.55 -9.86 2.08
C ASP A 302 -23.94 -10.57 0.84
N ASN A 303 -23.01 -9.89 0.14
CA ASN A 303 -22.43 -10.43 -1.08
C ASN A 303 -20.91 -10.12 -1.16
N PRO A 304 -20.05 -11.16 -1.14
CA PRO A 304 -18.60 -11.01 -1.20
C PRO A 304 -18.11 -10.26 -2.45
N VAL A 305 -18.72 -10.51 -3.61
CA VAL A 305 -18.32 -9.91 -4.88
C VAL A 305 -18.60 -8.40 -4.89
N ARG A 306 -19.76 -7.98 -4.35
CA ARG A 306 -20.10 -6.55 -4.25
C ARG A 306 -19.07 -5.79 -3.41
N GLN A 307 -18.73 -6.33 -2.26
CA GLN A 307 -17.74 -5.69 -1.39
C GLN A 307 -16.34 -5.72 -1.98
N ALA A 308 -15.97 -6.80 -2.68
CA ALA A 308 -14.70 -6.88 -3.38
C ALA A 308 -14.54 -5.80 -4.46
N TYR A 309 -15.61 -5.47 -5.19
CA TYR A 309 -15.61 -4.34 -6.12
C TYR A 309 -15.36 -3.01 -5.41
N ILE A 310 -15.92 -2.80 -4.23
CA ILE A 310 -15.65 -1.59 -3.44
C ILE A 310 -14.18 -1.57 -3.02
N ASN A 311 -13.65 -2.66 -2.46
CA ASN A 311 -12.29 -2.71 -1.96
C ASN A 311 -11.22 -2.62 -3.07
N MET A 312 -11.49 -3.15 -4.29
CA MET A 312 -10.53 -3.02 -5.40
C MET A 312 -10.30 -1.57 -5.82
N THR A 313 -11.29 -0.65 -5.59
CA THR A 313 -11.10 0.76 -5.87
C THR A 313 -9.97 1.38 -5.07
N GLY A 314 -9.54 0.73 -3.98
CA GLY A 314 -8.36 1.12 -3.22
C GLY A 314 -7.11 1.22 -4.08
N THR A 315 -6.85 0.23 -4.95
CA THR A 315 -5.70 0.25 -5.88
C THR A 315 -5.80 1.42 -6.88
N PHE A 316 -7.01 1.78 -7.31
CA PHE A 316 -7.23 2.94 -8.19
C PHE A 316 -6.89 4.24 -7.45
N TRP A 317 -7.46 4.47 -6.27
CA TRP A 317 -7.22 5.70 -5.51
C TRP A 317 -5.76 5.84 -5.09
N ASP A 318 -5.14 4.76 -4.62
CA ASP A 318 -3.75 4.74 -4.19
C ASP A 318 -2.77 5.05 -5.34
N THR A 319 -2.79 4.24 -6.39
CA THR A 319 -1.73 4.27 -7.40
C THR A 319 -2.12 5.11 -8.61
N ILE A 320 -3.32 4.92 -9.18
CA ILE A 320 -3.73 5.65 -10.37
C ILE A 320 -3.98 7.14 -10.05
N VAL A 321 -4.41 7.46 -8.83
CA VAL A 321 -4.61 8.86 -8.42
C VAL A 321 -3.39 9.38 -7.65
N VAL A 322 -3.14 8.91 -6.43
CA VAL A 322 -2.16 9.57 -5.54
C VAL A 322 -0.73 9.41 -6.03
N CYS A 323 -0.28 8.19 -6.40
CA CYS A 323 1.08 8.00 -6.92
C CYS A 323 1.30 8.74 -8.24
N THR A 324 0.28 8.83 -9.10
CA THR A 324 0.36 9.60 -10.36
C THR A 324 0.59 11.08 -10.08
N ILE A 325 -0.11 11.67 -9.14
CA ILE A 325 0.06 13.07 -8.75
C ILE A 325 1.51 13.31 -8.26
N THR A 326 2.02 12.46 -7.38
CA THR A 326 3.41 12.55 -6.91
C THR A 326 4.40 12.44 -8.08
N GLY A 327 4.24 11.41 -8.92
CA GLY A 327 5.14 11.17 -10.05
C GLY A 327 5.15 12.29 -11.09
N LEU A 328 3.99 12.84 -11.42
CA LEU A 328 3.86 13.97 -12.34
C LEU A 328 4.42 15.26 -11.74
N ALA A 329 4.18 15.52 -10.44
CA ALA A 329 4.76 16.66 -9.75
C ALA A 329 6.30 16.59 -9.79
N ILE A 330 6.89 15.43 -9.51
CA ILE A 330 8.34 15.22 -9.61
C ILE A 330 8.82 15.38 -11.06
N ALA A 331 8.17 14.75 -12.03
CA ALA A 331 8.60 14.75 -13.43
C ALA A 331 8.53 16.16 -14.08
N SER A 332 7.56 16.99 -13.68
CA SER A 332 7.41 18.36 -14.19
C SER A 332 8.28 19.39 -13.46
N SER A 333 8.76 19.09 -12.25
CA SER A 333 9.50 20.04 -11.42
C SER A 333 10.93 20.31 -11.89
N GLY A 334 11.53 19.37 -12.65
CA GLY A 334 12.92 19.44 -13.09
C GLY A 334 13.96 19.12 -12.01
N VAL A 335 13.54 18.65 -10.80
CA VAL A 335 14.48 18.33 -9.70
C VAL A 335 14.92 16.87 -9.69
N LEU A 336 14.30 16.01 -10.47
CA LEU A 336 14.69 14.60 -10.56
C LEU A 336 16.14 14.48 -11.09
N GLY A 337 17.01 13.80 -10.33
CA GLY A 337 18.42 13.63 -10.69
C GLY A 337 19.32 14.84 -10.36
N GLN A 338 18.80 15.84 -9.66
CA GLN A 338 19.60 16.93 -9.12
C GLN A 338 20.23 16.59 -7.77
N ILE A 339 21.32 17.27 -7.46
CA ILE A 339 22.06 17.16 -6.20
C ILE A 339 21.46 18.15 -5.21
N ASP A 340 21.18 17.68 -4.00
CA ASP A 340 20.80 18.53 -2.88
C ASP A 340 22.01 19.39 -2.44
N PRO A 341 21.91 20.71 -2.54
CA PRO A 341 23.01 21.59 -2.16
C PRO A 341 23.42 21.49 -0.68
N SER A 342 22.51 21.03 0.18
CA SER A 342 22.76 20.91 1.62
C SER A 342 23.55 19.66 2.00
N THR A 343 23.36 18.56 1.25
CA THR A 343 23.98 17.26 1.54
C THR A 343 25.06 16.86 0.54
N GLY A 344 25.10 17.48 -0.64
CA GLY A 344 25.98 17.10 -1.75
C GLY A 344 25.61 15.75 -2.40
N GLN A 345 24.44 15.19 -2.09
CA GLN A 345 23.95 13.93 -2.62
C GLN A 345 22.71 14.14 -3.50
N LEU A 346 22.35 13.14 -4.32
CA LEU A 346 21.11 13.18 -5.09
C LEU A 346 19.90 13.33 -4.16
N TYR A 347 18.93 14.14 -4.60
CA TYR A 347 17.62 14.15 -3.95
C TYR A 347 16.98 12.76 -4.06
N VAL A 348 16.62 12.16 -2.92
CA VAL A 348 15.96 10.83 -2.84
C VAL A 348 14.80 10.87 -1.87
N GLY A 349 13.85 9.94 -2.02
CA GLY A 349 12.75 9.75 -1.08
C GLY A 349 11.96 11.04 -0.78
N SER A 350 11.75 11.36 0.50
CA SER A 350 11.00 12.55 0.92
C SER A 350 11.66 13.86 0.47
N ALA A 351 12.99 13.94 0.48
CA ALA A 351 13.71 15.14 0.06
C ALA A 351 13.43 15.50 -1.41
N LEU A 352 13.34 14.50 -2.30
CA LEU A 352 12.98 14.72 -3.69
C LEU A 352 11.55 15.27 -3.84
N THR A 353 10.58 14.71 -3.13
CA THR A 353 9.20 15.18 -3.21
C THR A 353 9.06 16.59 -2.60
N ILE A 354 9.73 16.85 -1.48
CA ILE A 354 9.80 18.19 -0.87
C ILE A 354 10.38 19.19 -1.87
N ALA A 355 11.53 18.89 -2.49
CA ALA A 355 12.15 19.75 -3.49
C ALA A 355 11.21 20.01 -4.68
N ALA A 356 10.53 18.97 -5.19
CA ALA A 356 9.58 19.10 -6.29
C ALA A 356 8.39 20.03 -5.96
N PHE A 357 7.79 19.87 -4.78
CA PHE A 357 6.70 20.73 -4.35
C PHE A 357 7.17 22.17 -4.06
N SER A 358 8.39 22.32 -3.59
CA SER A 358 8.98 23.63 -3.29
C SER A 358 9.28 24.46 -4.54
N THR A 359 9.35 23.87 -5.75
CA THR A 359 9.55 24.63 -7.00
C THR A 359 8.44 25.64 -7.27
N VAL A 360 7.21 25.34 -6.82
CA VAL A 360 6.03 26.20 -6.99
C VAL A 360 5.61 26.84 -5.67
N LEU A 361 5.60 26.06 -4.59
CA LEU A 361 5.06 26.49 -3.30
C LEU A 361 6.11 27.05 -2.34
N GLY A 362 7.40 27.09 -2.75
CA GLY A 362 8.47 27.54 -1.88
C GLY A 362 8.52 26.75 -0.58
N LYS A 363 8.75 27.42 0.56
CA LYS A 363 8.79 26.78 1.88
C LYS A 363 7.50 26.05 2.25
N ALA A 364 6.35 26.52 1.79
CA ALA A 364 5.07 25.87 2.05
C ALA A 364 5.00 24.47 1.42
N GLY A 365 5.68 24.21 0.29
CA GLY A 365 5.81 22.89 -0.32
C GLY A 365 6.41 21.86 0.63
N GLY A 366 7.49 22.22 1.34
CA GLY A 366 8.10 21.37 2.36
C GLY A 366 7.15 21.04 3.50
N TYR A 367 6.45 22.06 4.02
CA TYR A 367 5.46 21.87 5.10
C TYR A 367 4.30 20.93 4.67
N LEU A 368 3.75 21.16 3.47
CA LEU A 368 2.66 20.36 2.91
C LEU A 368 3.04 18.89 2.73
N VAL A 369 4.23 18.63 2.15
CA VAL A 369 4.71 17.25 1.96
C VAL A 369 4.99 16.58 3.31
N THR A 370 5.60 17.29 4.27
CA THR A 370 5.87 16.71 5.60
C THR A 370 4.59 16.41 6.36
N ILE A 371 3.59 17.29 6.31
CA ILE A 371 2.26 17.03 6.89
C ILE A 371 1.60 15.86 6.17
N GLY A 372 1.70 15.80 4.85
CA GLY A 372 1.23 14.67 4.04
C GLY A 372 1.86 13.35 4.47
N ILE A 373 3.19 13.29 4.61
CA ILE A 373 3.91 12.11 5.10
C ILE A 373 3.43 11.73 6.51
N ALA A 374 3.28 12.70 7.41
CA ALA A 374 2.84 12.44 8.77
C ALA A 374 1.43 11.84 8.82
N LEU A 375 0.48 12.38 8.06
CA LEU A 375 -0.89 11.88 8.00
C LEU A 375 -0.97 10.50 7.33
N PHE A 376 -0.29 10.32 6.19
CA PHE A 376 -0.29 9.07 5.44
C PHE A 376 0.38 7.95 6.24
N ALA A 377 1.58 8.19 6.76
CA ALA A 377 2.31 7.19 7.53
C ALA A 377 1.59 6.86 8.85
N PHE A 378 1.00 7.85 9.53
CA PHE A 378 0.24 7.60 10.75
C PHE A 378 -1.02 6.76 10.48
N SER A 379 -1.75 7.04 9.40
CA SER A 379 -2.89 6.21 9.01
C SER A 379 -2.46 4.77 8.68
N THR A 380 -1.28 4.59 8.08
CA THR A 380 -0.71 3.27 7.77
C THR A 380 -0.41 2.47 9.04
N ILE A 381 0.11 3.11 10.09
CA ILE A 381 0.30 2.48 11.41
C ILE A 381 -1.03 1.92 11.92
N LEU A 382 -2.11 2.69 11.85
CA LEU A 382 -3.43 2.27 12.32
C LEU A 382 -4.00 1.10 11.50
N GLY A 383 -3.88 1.15 10.17
CA GLY A 383 -4.41 0.10 9.29
C GLY A 383 -3.64 -1.22 9.42
N TRP A 384 -2.31 -1.15 9.49
CA TRP A 384 -1.46 -2.33 9.62
C TRP A 384 -1.51 -2.97 11.00
N GLU A 385 -1.80 -2.20 12.03
CA GLU A 385 -2.07 -2.78 13.34
C GLU A 385 -3.19 -3.82 13.26
N TYR A 386 -4.32 -3.45 12.65
CA TYR A 386 -5.43 -4.38 12.49
C TYR A 386 -5.09 -5.61 11.64
N HIS A 387 -4.29 -5.43 10.57
CA HIS A 387 -3.82 -6.56 9.75
C HIS A 387 -2.99 -7.55 10.57
N GLY A 388 -2.03 -7.03 11.33
CA GLY A 388 -1.17 -7.84 12.17
C GLY A 388 -1.90 -8.48 13.35
N GLU A 389 -2.84 -7.76 13.99
CA GLU A 389 -3.67 -8.29 15.08
C GLU A 389 -4.48 -9.51 14.61
N LYS A 390 -5.15 -9.41 13.45
CA LYS A 390 -5.96 -10.53 12.93
C LYS A 390 -5.10 -11.71 12.46
N ALA A 391 -3.92 -11.45 11.94
CA ALA A 391 -2.96 -12.51 11.64
C ALA A 391 -2.42 -13.18 12.92
N PHE A 392 -2.13 -12.39 13.94
CA PHE A 392 -1.70 -12.89 15.26
C PHE A 392 -2.80 -13.70 15.96
N GLU A 393 -4.05 -13.22 15.91
CA GLU A 393 -5.24 -13.94 16.40
C GLU A 393 -5.34 -15.32 15.74
N TYR A 394 -5.12 -15.40 14.43
CA TYR A 394 -5.13 -16.68 13.69
C TYR A 394 -4.03 -17.63 14.17
N LEU A 395 -2.80 -17.14 14.38
CA LEU A 395 -1.67 -17.96 14.86
C LEU A 395 -1.90 -18.48 16.27
N MET A 396 -2.46 -17.64 17.14
CA MET A 396 -2.72 -17.99 18.54
C MET A 396 -4.00 -18.83 18.72
N GLY A 397 -4.88 -18.88 17.71
CA GLY A 397 -6.17 -19.56 17.77
C GLY A 397 -7.17 -18.91 18.74
N THR A 398 -6.89 -17.72 19.25
CA THR A 398 -7.76 -16.99 20.20
C THR A 398 -7.49 -15.49 20.16
N HIS A 399 -8.53 -14.69 20.41
CA HIS A 399 -8.41 -13.23 20.49
C HIS A 399 -7.88 -12.70 21.83
N LYS A 400 -7.72 -13.56 22.86
CA LYS A 400 -7.36 -13.13 24.23
C LYS A 400 -6.06 -12.32 24.30
N TRP A 401 -5.14 -12.54 23.37
CA TRP A 401 -3.84 -11.88 23.31
C TRP A 401 -3.84 -10.59 22.47
N SER A 402 -4.95 -10.24 21.82
CA SER A 402 -5.04 -9.06 20.94
C SER A 402 -4.67 -7.75 21.66
N MET A 403 -5.08 -7.57 22.92
CA MET A 403 -4.72 -6.37 23.68
C MET A 403 -3.22 -6.25 23.93
N ILE A 404 -2.54 -7.35 24.21
CA ILE A 404 -1.09 -7.37 24.37
C ILE A 404 -0.40 -7.03 23.05
N TYR A 405 -0.91 -7.58 21.92
CA TYR A 405 -0.42 -7.24 20.59
C TYR A 405 -0.53 -5.73 20.33
N ARG A 406 -1.69 -5.12 20.58
CA ARG A 406 -1.96 -3.68 20.41
C ARG A 406 -0.96 -2.81 21.17
N ILE A 407 -0.69 -3.15 22.43
CA ILE A 407 0.25 -2.42 23.28
C ILE A 407 1.67 -2.54 22.73
N ILE A 408 2.14 -3.77 22.46
CA ILE A 408 3.48 -4.01 21.93
C ILE A 408 3.65 -3.31 20.58
N PHE A 409 2.68 -3.45 19.68
CA PHE A 409 2.70 -2.80 18.38
C PHE A 409 2.84 -1.28 18.51
N SER A 410 2.06 -0.66 19.39
CA SER A 410 2.12 0.79 19.61
C SER A 410 3.46 1.24 20.18
N LEU A 411 4.06 0.49 21.12
CA LEU A 411 5.37 0.82 21.69
C LEU A 411 6.51 0.71 20.68
N ILE A 412 6.41 -0.23 19.72
CA ILE A 412 7.40 -0.40 18.66
C ILE A 412 7.41 0.78 17.67
N VAL A 413 6.33 1.56 17.57
CA VAL A 413 6.32 2.82 16.81
C VAL A 413 7.42 3.77 17.28
N TYR A 414 7.63 3.90 18.60
CA TYR A 414 8.71 4.69 19.17
C TYR A 414 10.10 4.18 18.74
N THR A 415 10.28 2.87 18.76
CA THR A 415 11.54 2.24 18.32
C THR A 415 11.81 2.58 16.84
N GLY A 416 10.79 2.46 15.99
CA GLY A 416 10.89 2.84 14.57
C GLY A 416 11.26 4.31 14.37
N ALA A 417 10.64 5.20 15.13
CA ALA A 417 10.89 6.65 15.04
C ALA A 417 12.33 7.04 15.41
N THR A 418 12.99 6.29 16.30
CA THR A 418 14.28 6.66 16.88
C THR A 418 15.49 5.89 16.34
N GLN A 419 15.28 4.84 15.54
CA GLN A 419 16.36 4.00 14.99
C GLN A 419 16.75 4.40 13.57
N THR A 420 17.98 4.03 13.15
CA THR A 420 18.44 4.13 11.77
C THR A 420 17.93 2.94 10.94
N LEU A 421 17.42 3.19 9.75
CA LEU A 421 16.42 2.31 9.13
C LEU A 421 16.81 1.44 7.96
N GLU A 422 18.00 1.53 7.41
CA GLU A 422 18.33 0.75 6.20
C GLU A 422 18.05 -0.75 6.38
N LEU A 423 18.43 -1.29 7.54
CA LEU A 423 18.19 -2.69 7.88
C LEU A 423 16.70 -3.02 8.01
N VAL A 424 15.92 -2.10 8.60
CA VAL A 424 14.47 -2.28 8.83
C VAL A 424 13.70 -2.24 7.53
N TRP A 425 14.07 -1.35 6.60
CA TRP A 425 13.44 -1.28 5.27
C TRP A 425 13.63 -2.58 4.49
N ASN A 426 14.85 -3.06 4.37
CA ASN A 426 15.15 -4.29 3.64
C ASN A 426 14.45 -5.50 4.28
N PHE A 427 14.45 -5.59 5.62
CA PHE A 427 13.75 -6.66 6.33
C PHE A 427 12.23 -6.60 6.11
N SER A 428 11.66 -5.40 6.12
CA SER A 428 10.23 -5.19 5.87
C SER A 428 9.83 -5.57 4.44
N ASP A 429 10.65 -5.21 3.46
CA ASP A 429 10.44 -5.57 2.06
C ASP A 429 10.48 -7.09 1.87
N ILE A 430 11.42 -7.80 2.52
CA ILE A 430 11.50 -9.26 2.49
C ILE A 430 10.24 -9.90 3.10
N ALA A 431 9.83 -9.45 4.30
CA ALA A 431 8.66 -10.00 4.99
C ALA A 431 7.38 -9.80 4.15
N ASN A 432 7.27 -8.65 3.51
CA ASN A 432 6.17 -8.30 2.64
C ASN A 432 6.06 -9.22 1.42
N ALA A 433 7.19 -9.49 0.77
CA ALA A 433 7.25 -10.40 -0.36
C ALA A 433 6.93 -11.85 0.05
N LEU A 434 7.45 -12.30 1.19
CA LEU A 434 7.18 -13.63 1.73
C LEU A 434 5.70 -13.82 2.09
N MET A 435 5.02 -12.76 2.56
CA MET A 435 3.57 -12.75 2.81
C MET A 435 2.79 -12.87 1.50
N ALA A 436 3.23 -12.22 0.43
CA ALA A 436 2.53 -12.24 -0.86
C ALA A 436 2.52 -13.63 -1.50
N ILE A 437 3.61 -14.41 -1.40
CA ILE A 437 3.74 -15.71 -2.08
C ILE A 437 2.58 -16.67 -1.77
N PRO A 438 2.25 -17.00 -0.50
CA PRO A 438 1.12 -17.88 -0.21
C PRO A 438 -0.21 -17.35 -0.76
N ASN A 439 -0.42 -16.03 -0.68
CA ASN A 439 -1.65 -15.41 -1.18
C ASN A 439 -1.80 -15.54 -2.70
N LEU A 440 -0.72 -15.28 -3.46
CA LEU A 440 -0.71 -15.41 -4.92
C LEU A 440 -0.95 -16.86 -5.36
N ILE A 441 -0.30 -17.83 -4.71
CA ILE A 441 -0.53 -19.27 -4.93
C ILE A 441 -2.01 -19.61 -4.69
N CYS A 442 -2.58 -19.15 -3.58
CA CYS A 442 -3.99 -19.39 -3.26
C CYS A 442 -4.91 -18.82 -4.34
N MET A 443 -4.71 -17.58 -4.77
CA MET A 443 -5.53 -16.95 -5.81
C MET A 443 -5.43 -17.66 -7.15
N ILE A 444 -4.25 -18.14 -7.54
CA ILE A 444 -4.06 -18.93 -8.76
C ILE A 444 -4.87 -20.23 -8.69
N LEU A 445 -4.75 -20.98 -7.57
CA LEU A 445 -5.45 -22.24 -7.36
C LEU A 445 -6.97 -22.07 -7.31
N MET A 446 -7.45 -20.93 -6.78
CA MET A 446 -8.88 -20.62 -6.66
C MET A 446 -9.42 -19.76 -7.80
N SER A 447 -8.63 -19.49 -8.83
CA SER A 447 -9.01 -18.58 -9.94
C SER A 447 -10.28 -19.02 -10.69
N GLY A 448 -10.58 -20.32 -10.72
CA GLY A 448 -11.83 -20.86 -11.30
C GLY A 448 -13.06 -20.49 -10.49
N GLU A 449 -12.98 -20.57 -9.16
CA GLU A 449 -14.05 -20.17 -8.24
C GLU A 449 -14.31 -18.66 -8.33
N ILE A 450 -13.24 -17.85 -8.30
CA ILE A 450 -13.31 -16.40 -8.47
C ILE A 450 -14.07 -16.04 -9.76
N ALA A 451 -13.67 -16.64 -10.88
CA ALA A 451 -14.30 -16.37 -12.18
C ALA A 451 -15.78 -16.77 -12.21
N LYS A 452 -16.14 -17.86 -11.55
CA LYS A 452 -17.54 -18.31 -11.42
C LYS A 452 -18.37 -17.28 -10.65
N ASP A 453 -17.93 -16.92 -9.45
CA ASP A 453 -18.67 -16.02 -8.56
C ASP A 453 -18.86 -14.63 -9.20
N VAL A 454 -17.84 -14.13 -9.90
CA VAL A 454 -17.93 -12.85 -10.64
C VAL A 454 -18.97 -12.92 -11.76
N LYS A 455 -18.98 -14.00 -12.54
CA LYS A 455 -19.95 -14.19 -13.63
C LYS A 455 -21.38 -14.32 -13.11
N GLU A 456 -21.59 -15.01 -12.00
CA GLU A 456 -22.89 -15.11 -11.34
C GLU A 456 -23.37 -13.75 -10.84
N PHE A 457 -22.50 -13.00 -10.18
CA PHE A 457 -22.81 -11.64 -9.73
C PHE A 457 -23.19 -10.71 -10.89
N GLN A 458 -22.53 -10.83 -12.05
CA GLN A 458 -22.83 -9.98 -13.21
C GLN A 458 -24.28 -10.14 -13.71
N LYS A 459 -24.91 -11.29 -13.46
CA LYS A 459 -26.31 -11.55 -13.83
C LYS A 459 -27.32 -10.85 -12.91
N ILE A 460 -26.93 -10.60 -11.66
CA ILE A 460 -27.79 -9.98 -10.64
C ILE A 460 -27.41 -8.52 -10.34
N LYS A 461 -26.37 -8.04 -11.00
CA LYS A 461 -25.89 -6.69 -10.83
C LYS A 461 -26.91 -5.73 -11.48
N SER A 462 -27.65 -5.04 -10.69
CA SER A 462 -28.56 -3.94 -11.08
C SER A 462 -27.98 -2.59 -10.65
#